data_4216460f2dbee92ea4d5f7bc2f9f85c9
#
_entry.id   4216460f2dbee92ea4d5f7bc2f9f85c9
#
_cell.length_a   1.000
_cell.length_b   1.000
_cell.length_c   1.000
_cell.angle_alpha   90.00
_cell.angle_beta   90.00
_cell.angle_gamma   90.00
#
_symmetry.space_group_name_H-M   'P 1'
#
loop_
_entity.id
_entity.type
_entity.pdbx_description
1 polymer ?
#
loop_
_entity_poly.entity_id
_entity_poly.type
_entity_poly.pdbx_seq_one_letter_code
_entity_poly.pdbx_strand_id
1 'polypeptide(L)'
;DSYEFPFMGLNFTLTDELLKQMEDKKVAMLTDENWNEEGNAISYALFSWYTMTEEQRDAVIEKMGTGYDDWLKSLGKIGTLGVYSTDVTDQLDELTGCTEHTKLGESSDGKYEYYLSISKDADKKLKKELEKTKTELTDMAEFQQMSAFDQPIDMVQQDGDNVGKFEMTGIDKKTYTEDMFSEYDLTLVNVFTTWCSPCVNEIPELEKLYQELKD
;
A
#
# COMPACT_ATOMS: atom_id res chain seq x y z
N ASP A 1 14.14 -6.32 8.86
CA ASP A 1 14.02 -5.04 8.16
C ASP A 1 13.13 -4.11 8.97
N SER A 2 13.54 -2.83 9.05
CA SER A 2 12.77 -1.76 9.69
C SER A 2 11.94 -1.04 8.64
N TYR A 3 10.70 -0.78 8.96
CA TYR A 3 9.75 -0.03 8.15
C TYR A 3 9.48 1.31 8.84
N GLU A 4 9.61 2.40 8.11
CA GLU A 4 9.47 3.76 8.64
C GLU A 4 8.35 4.49 7.88
N PHE A 5 7.35 4.97 8.63
CA PHE A 5 6.20 5.67 8.10
C PHE A 5 5.98 7.01 8.82
N PRO A 6 6.75 8.05 8.44
CA PRO A 6 6.70 9.35 9.12
C PRO A 6 5.30 9.97 9.16
N PHE A 7 4.49 9.79 8.09
CA PHE A 7 3.13 10.35 8.05
C PHE A 7 2.16 9.65 9.00
N MET A 8 2.46 8.40 9.37
CA MET A 8 1.69 7.67 10.37
C MET A 8 2.26 7.86 11.78
N GLY A 9 3.43 8.46 11.93
CA GLY A 9 4.15 8.52 13.21
C GLY A 9 4.50 7.13 13.75
N LEU A 10 4.77 6.16 12.86
CA LEU A 10 4.94 4.76 13.22
C LEU A 10 6.14 4.15 12.49
N ASN A 11 7.06 3.59 13.27
CA ASN A 11 8.10 2.70 12.76
C ASN A 11 7.89 1.31 13.35
N PHE A 12 8.20 0.26 12.60
CA PHE A 12 8.14 -1.09 13.11
C PHE A 12 9.18 -2.02 12.49
N THR A 13 9.54 -3.06 13.24
CA THR A 13 10.47 -4.10 12.81
C THR A 13 9.81 -5.46 13.00
N LEU A 14 9.70 -6.22 11.92
CA LEU A 14 9.17 -7.57 11.91
C LEU A 14 10.23 -8.58 12.40
N THR A 15 9.77 -9.73 12.86
CA THR A 15 10.68 -10.84 13.19
C THR A 15 11.23 -11.49 11.91
N ASP A 16 12.42 -12.09 12.00
CA ASP A 16 13.04 -12.81 10.88
C ASP A 16 12.14 -13.94 10.36
N GLU A 17 11.39 -14.59 11.24
CA GLU A 17 10.44 -15.63 10.84
C GLU A 17 9.29 -15.07 10.01
N LEU A 18 8.72 -13.93 10.41
CA LEU A 18 7.64 -13.31 9.65
C LEU A 18 8.13 -12.80 8.30
N LEU A 19 9.30 -12.16 8.27
CA LEU A 19 9.96 -11.74 7.03
C LEU A 19 10.18 -12.92 6.08
N LYS A 20 10.71 -14.03 6.60
CA LYS A 20 10.90 -15.24 5.81
C LYS A 20 9.59 -15.80 5.24
N GLN A 21 8.50 -15.80 5.99
CA GLN A 21 7.19 -16.23 5.48
C GLN A 21 6.69 -15.29 4.36
N MET A 22 7.03 -14.00 4.42
CA MET A 22 6.73 -13.04 3.36
C MET A 22 7.61 -13.27 2.12
N GLU A 23 8.91 -13.51 2.29
CA GLU A 23 9.83 -13.87 1.21
C GLU A 23 9.41 -15.15 0.51
N ASP A 24 9.00 -16.17 1.28
CA ASP A 24 8.46 -17.44 0.79
C ASP A 24 7.07 -17.28 0.13
N LYS A 25 6.51 -16.08 0.11
CA LYS A 25 5.17 -15.74 -0.44
C LYS A 25 4.03 -16.53 0.20
N LYS A 26 4.19 -16.93 1.45
CA LYS A 26 3.16 -17.58 2.27
C LYS A 26 2.37 -16.61 3.12
N VAL A 27 2.94 -15.43 3.35
CA VAL A 27 2.31 -14.31 4.05
C VAL A 27 2.41 -13.08 3.16
N ALA A 28 1.30 -12.36 3.00
CA ALA A 28 1.25 -11.04 2.40
C ALA A 28 1.07 -9.98 3.47
N MET A 29 1.71 -8.83 3.27
CA MET A 29 1.41 -7.59 3.97
C MET A 29 0.70 -6.65 3.00
N LEU A 30 -0.53 -6.29 3.33
CA LEU A 30 -1.36 -5.37 2.54
C LEU A 30 -1.61 -4.11 3.35
N THR A 31 -1.76 -2.99 2.65
CA THR A 31 -2.05 -1.68 3.26
C THR A 31 -3.47 -1.27 2.95
N ASP A 32 -4.08 -0.54 3.87
CA ASP A 32 -5.34 0.14 3.67
C ASP A 32 -5.31 1.48 4.40
N GLU A 33 -5.94 2.48 3.82
CA GLU A 33 -6.01 3.81 4.40
C GLU A 33 -7.33 4.50 4.04
N ASN A 34 -7.79 5.34 4.92
CA ASN A 34 -8.93 6.20 4.71
C ASN A 34 -8.64 7.60 5.25
N TRP A 35 -9.13 8.60 4.57
CA TRP A 35 -8.99 10.00 4.92
C TRP A 35 -10.34 10.56 5.33
N ASN A 36 -10.34 11.61 6.15
CA ASN A 36 -11.55 12.34 6.48
C ASN A 36 -12.19 12.95 5.23
N GLU A 37 -13.43 13.41 5.33
CA GLU A 37 -14.18 13.96 4.20
C GLU A 37 -13.48 15.14 3.50
N GLU A 38 -12.67 15.89 4.25
CA GLU A 38 -11.90 17.02 3.72
C GLU A 38 -10.59 16.58 3.04
N GLY A 39 -10.18 15.31 3.20
CA GLY A 39 -8.96 14.75 2.64
C GLY A 39 -7.66 15.31 3.25
N ASN A 40 -7.73 15.96 4.40
CA ASN A 40 -6.59 16.63 5.04
C ASN A 40 -6.09 15.92 6.31
N ALA A 41 -6.77 14.88 6.76
CA ALA A 41 -6.38 14.09 7.92
C ALA A 41 -6.70 12.60 7.71
N ILE A 42 -5.83 11.75 8.21
CA ILE A 42 -6.02 10.30 8.19
C ILE A 42 -7.18 9.96 9.15
N SER A 43 -8.16 9.20 8.67
CA SER A 43 -9.15 8.55 9.52
C SER A 43 -8.56 7.27 10.12
N TYR A 44 -7.97 6.43 9.26
CA TYR A 44 -7.10 5.33 9.66
C TYR A 44 -6.07 5.03 8.57
N ALA A 45 -4.93 4.45 8.96
CA ALA A 45 -3.98 3.82 8.05
C ALA A 45 -3.41 2.58 8.72
N LEU A 46 -3.36 1.47 8.00
CA LEU A 46 -3.04 0.18 8.60
C LEU A 46 -2.28 -0.76 7.65
N PHE A 47 -1.54 -1.66 8.25
CA PHE A 47 -0.88 -2.81 7.64
C PHE A 47 -1.57 -4.07 8.11
N SER A 48 -1.90 -4.95 7.20
CA SER A 48 -2.57 -6.21 7.49
C SER A 48 -1.77 -7.38 6.94
N TRP A 49 -1.58 -8.39 7.77
CA TRP A 49 -0.90 -9.62 7.39
C TRP A 49 -1.89 -10.76 7.17
N TYR A 50 -1.69 -11.48 6.09
CA TYR A 50 -2.54 -12.60 5.67
C TYR A 50 -1.70 -13.78 5.25
N THR A 51 -2.15 -14.99 5.61
CA THR A 51 -1.64 -16.22 4.99
C THR A 51 -2.26 -16.41 3.62
N MET A 52 -1.49 -16.95 2.68
CA MET A 52 -1.94 -17.30 1.33
C MET A 52 -1.52 -18.71 0.98
N THR A 53 -2.38 -19.42 0.27
CA THR A 53 -2.04 -20.63 -0.47
C THR A 53 -1.41 -20.26 -1.81
N GLU A 54 -0.79 -21.25 -2.49
CA GLU A 54 -0.28 -21.05 -3.86
C GLU A 54 -1.40 -20.67 -4.83
N GLU A 55 -2.57 -21.28 -4.68
CA GLU A 55 -3.74 -20.98 -5.51
C GLU A 55 -4.21 -19.52 -5.30
N GLN A 56 -4.26 -19.06 -4.06
CA GLN A 56 -4.65 -17.67 -3.74
C GLN A 56 -3.61 -16.66 -4.23
N ARG A 57 -2.33 -16.99 -4.12
CA ARG A 57 -1.23 -16.14 -4.62
C ARG A 57 -1.28 -15.99 -6.14
N ASP A 58 -1.54 -17.08 -6.84
CA ASP A 58 -1.47 -17.14 -8.29
C ASP A 58 -2.86 -16.88 -8.95
N ALA A 59 -3.86 -16.54 -8.13
CA ALA A 59 -5.20 -16.22 -8.59
C ALA A 59 -5.20 -15.00 -9.51
N VAL A 60 -5.88 -15.14 -10.64
CA VAL A 60 -6.14 -14.02 -11.56
C VAL A 60 -7.42 -13.30 -11.11
N ILE A 61 -7.29 -12.06 -10.69
CA ILE A 61 -8.43 -11.23 -10.30
C ILE A 61 -8.94 -10.51 -11.55
N GLU A 62 -9.95 -11.11 -12.21
CA GLU A 62 -10.50 -10.59 -13.46
C GLU A 62 -11.35 -9.32 -13.28
N LYS A 63 -11.85 -9.08 -12.06
CA LYS A 63 -12.69 -7.93 -11.72
C LYS A 63 -12.10 -7.18 -10.55
N MET A 64 -11.68 -5.95 -10.80
CA MET A 64 -11.36 -5.01 -9.73
C MET A 64 -12.62 -4.73 -8.91
N GLY A 65 -12.45 -4.35 -7.64
CA GLY A 65 -13.55 -4.19 -6.71
C GLY A 65 -14.02 -5.53 -6.15
N THR A 66 -15.22 -5.99 -6.50
CA THR A 66 -15.81 -7.21 -5.90
C THR A 66 -14.92 -8.45 -6.02
N GLY A 67 -14.20 -8.62 -7.11
CA GLY A 67 -13.27 -9.75 -7.28
C GLY A 67 -12.07 -9.67 -6.33
N TYR A 68 -11.54 -8.47 -6.12
CA TYR A 68 -10.48 -8.24 -5.14
C TYR A 68 -10.99 -8.44 -3.71
N ASP A 69 -12.17 -7.93 -3.38
CA ASP A 69 -12.76 -8.09 -2.05
C ASP A 69 -13.01 -9.56 -1.71
N ASP A 70 -13.51 -10.34 -2.67
CA ASP A 70 -13.75 -11.77 -2.48
C ASP A 70 -12.44 -12.53 -2.31
N TRP A 71 -11.41 -12.18 -3.09
CA TRP A 71 -10.08 -12.73 -2.93
C TRP A 71 -9.51 -12.39 -1.54
N LEU A 72 -9.56 -11.13 -1.13
CA LEU A 72 -9.06 -10.68 0.17
C LEU A 72 -9.76 -11.40 1.33
N LYS A 73 -11.08 -11.59 1.25
CA LYS A 73 -11.85 -12.35 2.25
C LYS A 73 -11.49 -13.83 2.29
N SER A 74 -10.95 -14.38 1.20
CA SER A 74 -10.49 -15.77 1.15
C SER A 74 -9.18 -16.01 1.87
N LEU A 75 -8.38 -14.94 2.12
CA LEU A 75 -7.10 -15.03 2.78
C LEU A 75 -7.24 -15.28 4.29
N GLY A 76 -6.25 -15.92 4.88
CA GLY A 76 -6.21 -16.15 6.33
C GLY A 76 -5.67 -14.93 7.08
N LYS A 77 -6.55 -14.10 7.65
CA LYS A 77 -6.13 -12.92 8.43
C LYS A 77 -5.29 -13.30 9.64
N ILE A 78 -4.11 -12.71 9.79
CA ILE A 78 -3.25 -12.87 10.97
C ILE A 78 -3.51 -11.72 11.94
N GLY A 79 -3.39 -10.50 11.47
CA GLY A 79 -3.58 -9.31 12.28
C GLY A 79 -3.28 -8.03 11.53
N THR A 80 -3.36 -6.92 12.25
CA THR A 80 -3.24 -5.56 11.72
C THR A 80 -2.46 -4.68 12.69
N LEU A 81 -1.56 -3.87 12.18
CA LEU A 81 -0.89 -2.79 12.90
C LEU A 81 -1.29 -1.48 12.24
N GLY A 82 -1.80 -0.52 13.00
CA GLY A 82 -2.29 0.71 12.40
C GLY A 82 -2.40 1.89 13.36
N VAL A 83 -2.65 3.04 12.75
CA VAL A 83 -2.99 4.32 13.38
C VAL A 83 -4.44 4.65 13.05
N TYR A 84 -5.18 5.16 14.03
CA TYR A 84 -6.59 5.45 13.94
C TYR A 84 -6.87 6.81 14.58
N SER A 85 -7.67 7.65 13.92
CA SER A 85 -8.25 8.81 14.59
C SER A 85 -9.06 8.35 15.80
N THR A 86 -9.04 9.12 16.89
CA THR A 86 -9.84 8.80 18.09
C THR A 86 -11.33 8.69 17.81
N ASP A 87 -11.81 9.29 16.73
CA ASP A 87 -13.23 9.25 16.31
C ASP A 87 -13.67 7.90 15.76
N VAL A 88 -12.75 7.01 15.40
CA VAL A 88 -13.04 5.69 14.81
C VAL A 88 -12.55 4.51 15.65
N THR A 89 -11.98 4.76 16.82
CA THR A 89 -11.42 3.68 17.66
C THR A 89 -12.46 2.75 18.27
N ASP A 90 -13.73 3.12 18.27
CA ASP A 90 -14.85 2.26 18.65
C ASP A 90 -15.25 1.26 17.54
N GLN A 91 -14.68 1.40 16.32
CA GLN A 91 -14.96 0.58 15.15
C GLN A 91 -13.80 -0.36 14.80
N LEU A 92 -12.85 -0.59 15.71
CA LEU A 92 -11.65 -1.38 15.43
C LEU A 92 -11.95 -2.80 14.93
N ASP A 93 -12.99 -3.46 15.47
CA ASP A 93 -13.40 -4.80 15.00
C ASP A 93 -13.76 -4.78 13.51
N GLU A 94 -14.52 -3.77 13.09
CA GLU A 94 -14.95 -3.62 11.70
C GLU A 94 -13.81 -3.22 10.77
N LEU A 95 -13.03 -2.21 11.17
CA LEU A 95 -11.92 -1.67 10.38
C LEU A 95 -10.80 -2.70 10.19
N THR A 96 -10.53 -3.52 11.20
CA THR A 96 -9.41 -4.46 11.17
C THR A 96 -9.82 -5.89 10.81
N GLY A 97 -11.08 -6.25 11.00
CA GLY A 97 -11.54 -7.64 10.95
C GLY A 97 -10.94 -8.53 12.05
N CYS A 98 -10.43 -7.92 13.11
CA CYS A 98 -9.83 -8.58 14.28
C CYS A 98 -10.67 -8.32 15.52
N THR A 99 -10.48 -9.12 16.57
CA THR A 99 -11.26 -9.00 17.82
C THR A 99 -10.40 -8.84 19.07
N GLU A 100 -9.09 -8.96 18.95
CA GLU A 100 -8.13 -8.77 20.04
C GLU A 100 -7.31 -7.52 19.72
N HIS A 101 -7.49 -6.43 20.46
CA HIS A 101 -6.82 -5.16 20.24
C HIS A 101 -5.91 -4.79 21.41
N THR A 102 -4.66 -4.49 21.10
CA THR A 102 -3.68 -3.99 22.06
C THR A 102 -3.30 -2.57 21.67
N LYS A 103 -3.66 -1.59 22.53
CA LYS A 103 -3.22 -0.21 22.35
C LYS A 103 -1.71 -0.12 22.58
N LEU A 104 -0.99 0.43 21.62
CA LEU A 104 0.45 0.62 21.64
C LEU A 104 0.84 2.01 22.17
N GLY A 105 -0.04 2.99 22.00
CA GLY A 105 0.15 4.36 22.42
C GLY A 105 -0.78 5.32 21.70
N GLU A 106 -0.47 6.60 21.81
CA GLU A 106 -1.20 7.69 21.16
C GLU A 106 -0.23 8.72 20.60
N SER A 107 -0.70 9.52 19.64
CA SER A 107 0.06 10.62 19.08
C SER A 107 0.28 11.73 20.13
N SER A 108 1.33 12.53 19.95
CA SER A 108 1.68 13.62 20.88
C SER A 108 0.57 14.67 21.05
N ASP A 109 -0.28 14.86 20.03
CA ASP A 109 -1.43 15.77 20.06
C ASP A 109 -2.74 15.11 20.55
N GLY A 110 -2.71 13.79 20.84
CA GLY A 110 -3.84 13.03 21.36
C GLY A 110 -4.97 12.78 20.36
N LYS A 111 -4.76 13.05 19.07
CA LYS A 111 -5.79 12.85 18.05
C LYS A 111 -5.82 11.45 17.47
N TYR A 112 -4.73 10.70 17.61
CA TYR A 112 -4.56 9.37 17.05
C TYR A 112 -4.15 8.36 18.09
N GLU A 113 -4.62 7.15 17.92
CA GLU A 113 -4.26 5.99 18.71
C GLU A 113 -3.68 4.90 17.82
N TYR A 114 -2.72 4.14 18.36
CA TYR A 114 -2.03 3.07 17.66
C TYR A 114 -2.41 1.73 18.24
N TYR A 115 -2.75 0.78 17.39
CA TYR A 115 -3.18 -0.55 17.82
C TYR A 115 -2.50 -1.65 17.02
N LEU A 116 -2.15 -2.72 17.75
CA LEU A 116 -1.92 -4.04 17.19
C LEU A 116 -3.19 -4.86 17.42
N SER A 117 -3.78 -5.31 16.34
CA SER A 117 -5.03 -6.09 16.36
C SER A 117 -4.79 -7.48 15.80
N ILE A 118 -5.26 -8.51 16.49
CA ILE A 118 -5.01 -9.91 16.13
C ILE A 118 -6.33 -10.62 15.82
N SER A 119 -6.32 -11.42 14.76
CA SER A 119 -7.45 -12.28 14.42
C SER A 119 -7.51 -13.46 15.39
N LYS A 120 -8.70 -13.77 15.89
CA LYS A 120 -8.93 -14.95 16.73
C LYS A 120 -8.62 -16.27 16.02
N ASP A 121 -8.76 -16.28 14.69
CA ASP A 121 -8.58 -17.45 13.83
C ASP A 121 -7.15 -17.54 13.24
N ALA A 122 -6.26 -16.65 13.65
CA ALA A 122 -4.88 -16.63 13.18
C ALA A 122 -4.13 -17.91 13.55
N ASP A 123 -3.24 -18.35 12.66
CA ASP A 123 -2.26 -19.40 12.99
C ASP A 123 -1.48 -19.01 14.25
N LYS A 124 -1.41 -19.93 15.21
CA LYS A 124 -0.82 -19.66 16.54
C LYS A 124 0.65 -19.25 16.50
N LYS A 125 1.41 -19.75 15.51
CA LYS A 125 2.83 -19.41 15.36
C LYS A 125 2.94 -18.00 14.78
N LEU A 126 2.21 -17.71 13.73
CA LEU A 126 2.23 -16.39 13.07
C LEU A 126 1.65 -15.29 13.96
N LYS A 127 0.58 -15.58 14.72
CA LYS A 127 0.10 -14.68 15.77
C LYS A 127 1.22 -14.27 16.72
N LYS A 128 1.96 -15.25 17.28
CA LYS A 128 3.09 -14.98 18.20
C LYS A 128 4.22 -14.20 17.55
N GLU A 129 4.46 -14.43 16.26
CA GLU A 129 5.48 -13.67 15.54
C GLU A 129 5.03 -12.22 15.31
N LEU A 130 3.77 -11.99 14.97
CA LEU A 130 3.24 -10.65 14.82
C LEU A 130 3.20 -9.89 16.16
N GLU A 131 2.86 -10.55 17.27
CA GLU A 131 2.89 -9.97 18.62
C GLU A 131 4.30 -9.54 19.08
N LYS A 132 5.37 -10.07 18.47
CA LYS A 132 6.76 -9.68 18.75
C LYS A 132 7.24 -8.51 17.90
N THR A 133 6.42 -8.00 17.00
CA THR A 133 6.76 -6.83 16.20
C THR A 133 7.14 -5.68 17.12
N LYS A 134 8.33 -5.14 16.92
CA LYS A 134 8.80 -3.98 17.68
C LYS A 134 8.24 -2.74 17.00
N THR A 135 7.61 -1.88 17.78
CA THR A 135 7.03 -0.63 17.32
C THR A 135 7.69 0.54 18.03
N GLU A 136 7.89 1.62 17.29
CA GLU A 136 8.35 2.91 17.80
C GLU A 136 7.39 3.97 17.28
N LEU A 137 6.82 4.74 18.20
CA LEU A 137 5.94 5.85 17.86
C LEU A 137 6.78 7.12 17.77
N THR A 138 6.58 7.87 16.71
CA THR A 138 7.25 9.15 16.44
C THR A 138 6.20 10.23 16.23
N ASP A 139 6.64 11.49 16.20
CA ASP A 139 5.74 12.57 15.79
C ASP A 139 5.35 12.39 14.32
N MET A 140 4.07 12.55 14.04
CA MET A 140 3.56 12.48 12.65
C MET A 140 4.15 13.64 11.84
N ALA A 141 4.74 13.34 10.70
CA ALA A 141 5.14 14.36 9.76
C ALA A 141 3.89 15.05 9.18
N GLU A 142 3.98 16.36 8.96
CA GLU A 142 2.90 17.06 8.27
C GLU A 142 2.72 16.44 6.88
N PHE A 143 1.52 15.93 6.62
CA PHE A 143 1.13 15.50 5.31
C PHE A 143 0.79 16.73 4.50
N GLN A 144 1.73 17.16 3.68
CA GLN A 144 1.41 18.09 2.61
C GLN A 144 0.79 17.27 1.48
N GLN A 145 -0.54 17.27 1.43
CA GLN A 145 -1.24 16.80 0.25
C GLN A 145 -0.92 17.79 -0.89
N MET A 146 0.24 17.58 -1.49
CA MET A 146 0.56 18.26 -2.73
C MET A 146 -0.24 17.53 -3.81
N SER A 147 -1.34 18.12 -4.25
CA SER A 147 -1.95 17.77 -5.52
C SER A 147 -0.84 17.72 -6.56
N ALA A 148 -0.85 16.74 -7.45
CA ALA A 148 0.10 16.68 -8.56
C ALA A 148 0.10 18.00 -9.38
N PHE A 149 -1.00 18.77 -9.29
CA PHE A 149 -1.18 20.08 -9.92
C PHE A 149 -0.61 21.24 -9.09
N ASP A 150 -0.38 21.04 -7.76
CA ASP A 150 0.16 22.07 -6.87
C ASP A 150 1.68 21.94 -6.71
N GLN A 151 2.28 20.90 -7.28
CA GLN A 151 3.73 20.79 -7.33
C GLN A 151 4.28 21.89 -8.23
N PRO A 152 5.24 22.70 -7.77
CA PRO A 152 5.96 23.61 -8.66
C PRO A 152 6.49 22.79 -9.84
N ILE A 153 6.24 23.24 -11.06
CA ILE A 153 6.72 22.59 -12.30
C ILE A 153 8.23 22.31 -12.22
N ASP A 154 8.96 23.13 -11.49
CA ASP A 154 10.41 22.97 -11.22
C ASP A 154 10.78 21.67 -10.46
N MET A 155 9.84 21.04 -9.74
CA MET A 155 10.10 19.73 -9.11
C MET A 155 9.89 18.55 -10.07
N VAL A 156 9.23 18.77 -11.19
CA VAL A 156 9.02 17.78 -12.26
C VAL A 156 10.14 17.83 -13.29
N GLN A 157 10.86 18.97 -13.38
CA GLN A 157 12.03 19.11 -14.20
C GLN A 157 13.29 19.00 -13.34
N GLN A 158 13.68 17.78 -12.99
CA GLN A 158 15.10 17.55 -12.71
C GLN A 158 15.81 17.52 -14.08
N ASP A 159 16.28 18.68 -14.49
CA ASP A 159 17.10 18.83 -15.67
C ASP A 159 18.31 17.89 -15.54
N GLY A 160 18.38 16.89 -16.39
CA GLY A 160 19.56 16.10 -16.61
C GLY A 160 19.56 14.67 -16.07
N ASP A 161 18.54 14.21 -15.40
CA ASP A 161 18.45 12.79 -15.05
C ASP A 161 17.91 12.01 -16.24
N ASN A 162 18.83 11.41 -16.95
CA ASN A 162 18.55 10.42 -17.97
C ASN A 162 17.85 9.22 -17.31
N VAL A 163 16.84 8.64 -17.96
CA VAL A 163 16.14 7.43 -17.50
C VAL A 163 17.12 6.28 -17.20
N GLY A 164 18.37 6.42 -17.62
CA GLY A 164 19.41 5.41 -17.49
C GLY A 164 19.20 4.27 -18.48
N LYS A 165 20.13 3.31 -18.47
CA LYS A 165 19.99 2.11 -19.28
C LYS A 165 19.15 1.08 -18.55
N PHE A 166 18.17 0.53 -19.24
CA PHE A 166 17.39 -0.59 -18.75
C PHE A 166 17.11 -1.60 -19.87
N GLU A 167 16.77 -2.79 -19.48
CA GLU A 167 16.23 -3.82 -20.35
C GLU A 167 15.06 -4.49 -19.65
N MET A 168 13.90 -4.51 -20.28
CA MET A 168 12.72 -5.17 -19.74
C MET A 168 12.02 -5.99 -20.83
N THR A 169 11.32 -7.03 -20.40
CA THR A 169 10.46 -7.82 -21.30
C THR A 169 9.01 -7.38 -21.12
N GLY A 170 8.40 -6.91 -22.20
CA GLY A 170 6.99 -6.55 -22.22
C GLY A 170 6.07 -7.76 -22.13
N ILE A 171 4.77 -7.49 -21.88
CA ILE A 171 3.72 -8.53 -21.89
C ILE A 171 3.56 -9.19 -23.27
N ASP A 172 3.95 -8.51 -24.33
CA ASP A 172 4.02 -9.01 -25.71
C ASP A 172 5.29 -9.85 -25.98
N LYS A 173 6.10 -10.09 -24.94
CA LYS A 173 7.37 -10.84 -24.98
C LYS A 173 8.49 -10.18 -25.79
N LYS A 174 8.34 -8.92 -26.17
CA LYS A 174 9.44 -8.15 -26.76
C LYS A 174 10.32 -7.53 -25.70
N THR A 175 11.58 -7.33 -26.07
CA THR A 175 12.54 -6.59 -25.24
C THR A 175 12.41 -5.10 -25.52
N TYR A 176 12.34 -4.32 -24.47
CA TYR A 176 12.32 -2.86 -24.50
C TYR A 176 13.52 -2.31 -23.75
N THR A 177 14.14 -1.29 -24.31
CA THR A 177 15.27 -0.56 -23.73
C THR A 177 14.95 0.93 -23.71
N GLU A 178 15.86 1.74 -23.13
CA GLU A 178 15.75 3.20 -23.14
C GLU A 178 15.60 3.80 -24.54
N ASP A 179 16.04 3.09 -25.58
CA ASP A 179 15.96 3.55 -26.97
C ASP A 179 14.51 3.81 -27.42
N MET A 180 13.52 3.15 -26.78
CA MET A 180 12.11 3.36 -27.07
C MET A 180 11.65 4.82 -26.90
N PHE A 181 12.29 5.57 -26.01
CA PHE A 181 11.94 6.96 -25.76
C PHE A 181 12.40 7.90 -26.88
N SER A 182 13.36 7.49 -27.70
CA SER A 182 13.88 8.27 -28.82
C SER A 182 12.99 8.21 -30.06
N GLU A 183 11.98 7.34 -30.07
CA GLU A 183 11.07 7.17 -31.20
C GLU A 183 9.94 8.21 -31.23
N TYR A 184 9.74 8.95 -30.13
CA TYR A 184 8.64 9.89 -29.95
C TYR A 184 9.13 11.23 -29.38
N ASP A 185 8.47 12.31 -29.76
CA ASP A 185 8.75 13.65 -29.22
C ASP A 185 8.32 13.77 -27.74
N LEU A 186 7.34 12.98 -27.32
CA LEU A 186 6.84 12.91 -25.95
C LEU A 186 6.45 11.48 -25.59
N THR A 187 6.88 11.04 -24.44
CA THR A 187 6.50 9.72 -23.90
C THR A 187 5.91 9.88 -22.50
N LEU A 188 4.66 9.46 -22.32
CA LEU A 188 4.02 9.34 -21.01
C LEU A 188 4.29 7.94 -20.45
N VAL A 189 4.88 7.89 -19.27
CA VAL A 189 5.09 6.62 -18.55
C VAL A 189 4.15 6.58 -17.34
N ASN A 190 3.19 5.65 -17.36
CA ASN A 190 2.30 5.39 -16.23
C ASN A 190 2.77 4.14 -15.47
N VAL A 191 3.05 4.29 -14.17
CA VAL A 191 3.45 3.20 -13.28
C VAL A 191 2.25 2.83 -12.42
N PHE A 192 1.74 1.62 -12.60
CA PHE A 192 0.55 1.17 -11.90
C PHE A 192 0.65 -0.30 -11.45
N THR A 193 -0.28 -0.69 -10.57
CA THR A 193 -0.49 -2.09 -10.22
C THR A 193 -1.93 -2.50 -10.54
N THR A 194 -2.14 -3.77 -10.83
CA THR A 194 -3.47 -4.28 -11.21
C THR A 194 -4.50 -4.22 -10.08
N TRP A 195 -4.05 -4.07 -8.84
CA TRP A 195 -4.91 -3.92 -7.64
C TRP A 195 -5.10 -2.45 -7.21
N CYS A 196 -4.50 -1.50 -7.90
CA CYS A 196 -4.70 -0.07 -7.67
C CYS A 196 -5.96 0.38 -8.44
N SER A 197 -7.12 0.39 -7.80
CA SER A 197 -8.39 0.77 -8.42
C SER A 197 -8.36 2.14 -9.13
N PRO A 198 -7.85 3.23 -8.51
CA PRO A 198 -7.73 4.51 -9.21
C PRO A 198 -6.81 4.42 -10.42
N CYS A 199 -5.71 3.68 -10.33
CA CYS A 199 -4.79 3.52 -11.46
C CYS A 199 -5.46 2.81 -12.65
N VAL A 200 -6.25 1.76 -12.38
CA VAL A 200 -6.96 1.02 -13.43
C VAL A 200 -8.07 1.87 -14.05
N ASN A 201 -8.73 2.72 -13.25
CA ASN A 201 -9.76 3.63 -13.74
C ASN A 201 -9.19 4.76 -14.62
N GLU A 202 -7.92 5.11 -14.44
CA GLU A 202 -7.24 6.14 -15.25
C GLU A 202 -6.84 5.64 -16.64
N ILE A 203 -6.59 4.33 -16.81
CA ILE A 203 -6.13 3.76 -18.09
C ILE A 203 -7.04 4.13 -19.29
N PRO A 204 -8.38 4.07 -19.20
CA PRO A 204 -9.24 4.48 -20.30
C PRO A 204 -9.12 5.98 -20.67
N GLU A 205 -8.82 6.84 -19.71
CA GLU A 205 -8.62 8.27 -19.97
C GLU A 205 -7.26 8.52 -20.64
N LEU A 206 -6.21 7.78 -20.24
CA LEU A 206 -4.92 7.81 -20.91
C LEU A 206 -5.03 7.31 -22.36
N GLU A 207 -5.83 6.27 -22.61
CA GLU A 207 -6.11 5.80 -23.98
C GLU A 207 -6.81 6.87 -24.84
N LYS A 208 -7.79 7.58 -24.28
CA LYS A 208 -8.43 8.69 -24.99
C LYS A 208 -7.43 9.80 -25.33
N LEU A 209 -6.60 10.19 -24.35
CA LEU A 209 -5.56 11.20 -24.55
C LEU A 209 -4.58 10.76 -25.66
N TYR A 210 -4.15 9.50 -25.65
CA TYR A 210 -3.32 8.94 -26.70
C TYR A 210 -3.98 9.03 -28.08
N GLN A 211 -5.28 8.70 -28.19
CA GLN A 211 -6.01 8.80 -29.47
C GLN A 211 -6.12 10.24 -29.97
N GLU A 212 -6.15 11.22 -29.08
CA GLU A 212 -6.19 12.65 -29.43
C GLU A 212 -4.83 13.21 -29.86
N LEU A 213 -3.74 12.65 -29.32
CA LEU A 213 -2.37 13.20 -29.52
C LEU A 213 -1.52 12.42 -30.54
N LYS A 214 -1.98 11.27 -31.02
CA LYS A 214 -1.18 10.40 -31.90
C LYS A 214 -1.01 10.85 -33.32
N ASP A 215 -1.74 11.89 -33.75
CA ASP A 215 -1.66 12.55 -35.07
C ASP A 215 -0.77 13.81 -34.96
#